data_352a62bc22e908438f9712e79a59cade
#
_entry.id   352a62bc22e908438f9712e79a59cade
#
_cell.length_a   1.000
_cell.length_b   1.000
_cell.length_c   1.000
_cell.angle_alpha   90.00
_cell.angle_beta   90.00
_cell.angle_gamma   90.00
#
_symmetry.space_group_name_H-M   'P 1'
#
loop_
_entity.id
_entity.type
_entity.pdbx_description
1 polymer ?
#
loop_
_entity_poly.entity_id
_entity_poly.type
_entity_poly.pdbx_seq_one_letter_code
_entity_poly.pdbx_strand_id
1 'polypeptide(L)'
;MREHYIHMSLPPGFLEELRNRSSLSQVVGRKVTWEQKKTNIAKGDYWAPCPFHSEKTASFHVDDKKGFYYCFGCHEKGDAISFIRNSENVSFIEAVEILAREAGLTMPARDPKAQEKIDINKELASIMENAVQFYKMQFNGSNAKNAKDYIKSRGLTADIINTFEIGFAPGDRTSLSQFLLNKGIKENKIIDAGLAIKPDDGGNIFDRFRGRIMFPIRNTQGRCIAFGGRAMDPNARAKYLNSNETALFDKGRSLYNHATAREASGKANSLIVAEGYMDVIALSQFGFKHAVAPLGTAITENQLALIWRIHHEPIIALDGDTAGLRAAMRLIDLALPLLEAGKSLRFCILPL
;
A
#
# COMPACT_ATOMS: atom_id res chain seq x y z
N MET A 1 -8.77 10.69 7.37
CA MET A 1 -8.77 11.97 6.61
C MET A 1 -8.99 11.83 5.10
N ARG A 2 -8.54 10.77 4.39
CA ARG A 2 -8.89 10.58 2.95
C ARG A 2 -10.36 10.21 2.74
N GLU A 3 -10.99 9.49 3.64
CA GLU A 3 -12.46 9.28 3.59
C GLU A 3 -13.21 10.61 3.78
N HIS A 4 -12.71 11.51 4.61
CA HIS A 4 -13.33 12.84 4.82
C HIS A 4 -13.28 13.72 3.55
N TYR A 5 -12.19 13.65 2.74
CA TYR A 5 -12.09 14.42 1.49
C TYR A 5 -12.96 13.82 0.36
N ILE A 6 -13.16 12.51 0.35
CA ILE A 6 -14.03 11.85 -0.64
C ILE A 6 -15.51 12.05 -0.25
N HIS A 7 -15.82 12.13 1.04
CA HIS A 7 -17.15 12.54 1.55
C HIS A 7 -17.56 13.96 1.11
N MET A 8 -16.58 14.86 0.86
CA MET A 8 -16.88 16.22 0.40
C MET A 8 -17.29 16.31 -1.07
N SER A 9 -17.18 15.24 -1.86
CA SER A 9 -17.60 15.21 -3.28
C SER A 9 -19.01 14.68 -3.49
N LEU A 10 -19.63 14.09 -2.47
CA LEU A 10 -21.02 13.61 -2.52
C LEU A 10 -21.91 14.52 -1.67
N PRO A 11 -23.15 14.79 -2.10
CA PRO A 11 -24.09 15.59 -1.33
C PRO A 11 -24.32 15.01 0.07
N PRO A 12 -24.50 15.85 1.09
CA PRO A 12 -24.88 15.39 2.42
C PRO A 12 -26.14 14.48 2.34
N GLY A 13 -26.11 13.35 3.03
CA GLY A 13 -27.23 12.40 3.06
C GLY A 13 -27.24 11.35 1.94
N PHE A 14 -26.53 11.54 0.82
CA PHE A 14 -26.52 10.55 -0.28
C PHE A 14 -26.01 9.18 0.17
N LEU A 15 -24.91 9.14 0.93
CA LEU A 15 -24.35 7.89 1.46
C LEU A 15 -25.28 7.23 2.48
N GLU A 16 -26.01 8.01 3.26
CA GLU A 16 -26.99 7.50 4.22
C GLU A 16 -28.18 6.89 3.48
N GLU A 17 -28.71 7.58 2.47
CA GLU A 17 -29.76 7.04 1.61
C GLU A 17 -29.31 5.75 0.90
N LEU A 18 -28.08 5.72 0.38
CA LEU A 18 -27.49 4.55 -0.27
C LEU A 18 -27.42 3.36 0.70
N ARG A 19 -26.95 3.57 1.92
CA ARG A 19 -26.90 2.54 2.96
C ARG A 19 -28.28 2.02 3.32
N ASN A 20 -29.26 2.92 3.46
CA ASN A 20 -30.63 2.56 3.79
C ASN A 20 -31.33 1.76 2.67
N ARG A 21 -30.95 1.96 1.42
CA ARG A 21 -31.49 1.23 0.25
C ARG A 21 -30.71 -0.03 -0.10
N SER A 22 -29.52 -0.21 0.46
CA SER A 22 -28.67 -1.37 0.17
C SER A 22 -28.75 -2.38 1.32
N SER A 23 -29.40 -3.53 1.10
CA SER A 23 -29.35 -4.64 2.05
C SER A 23 -27.95 -5.25 2.05
N LEU A 24 -27.27 -5.23 3.19
CA LEU A 24 -25.91 -5.78 3.30
C LEU A 24 -25.91 -7.30 3.06
N SER A 25 -26.94 -8.02 3.54
CA SER A 25 -27.06 -9.45 3.31
C SER A 25 -27.22 -9.81 1.83
N GLN A 26 -27.91 -8.98 1.04
CA GLN A 26 -28.02 -9.16 -0.41
C GLN A 26 -26.68 -8.88 -1.12
N VAL A 27 -25.98 -7.81 -0.74
CA VAL A 27 -24.68 -7.45 -1.29
C VAL A 27 -23.66 -8.54 -1.02
N VAL A 28 -23.55 -8.99 0.22
CA VAL A 28 -22.61 -10.03 0.65
C VAL A 28 -22.99 -11.41 0.08
N GLY A 29 -24.27 -11.74 0.03
CA GLY A 29 -24.77 -13.02 -0.44
C GLY A 29 -24.44 -13.36 -1.89
N ARG A 30 -23.96 -12.41 -2.69
CA ARG A 30 -23.43 -12.66 -4.05
C ARG A 30 -22.04 -13.30 -4.05
N LYS A 31 -21.31 -13.15 -2.96
CA LYS A 31 -19.91 -13.63 -2.84
C LYS A 31 -19.77 -14.80 -1.88
N VAL A 32 -20.77 -15.05 -1.04
CA VAL A 32 -20.72 -16.10 -0.03
C VAL A 32 -21.98 -16.98 -0.07
N THR A 33 -21.86 -18.21 0.44
CA THR A 33 -23.01 -19.07 0.71
C THR A 33 -23.31 -19.03 2.21
N TRP A 34 -24.55 -18.65 2.56
CA TRP A 34 -24.97 -18.55 3.96
C TRP A 34 -25.03 -19.92 4.65
N GLU A 35 -24.46 -20.02 5.85
CA GLU A 35 -24.54 -21.19 6.71
C GLU A 35 -25.94 -21.25 7.36
N GLN A 36 -26.80 -22.10 6.84
CA GLN A 36 -28.22 -22.18 7.24
C GLN A 36 -28.42 -22.45 8.73
N LYS A 37 -27.55 -23.26 9.35
CA LYS A 37 -27.67 -23.61 10.77
C LYS A 37 -27.38 -22.45 11.73
N LYS A 38 -26.59 -21.47 11.30
CA LYS A 38 -26.20 -20.30 12.08
C LYS A 38 -27.00 -19.05 11.73
N THR A 39 -27.58 -19.01 10.52
CA THR A 39 -28.29 -17.84 9.99
C THR A 39 -29.71 -17.74 10.52
N ASN A 40 -30.11 -16.55 10.98
CA ASN A 40 -31.47 -16.24 11.37
C ASN A 40 -32.02 -15.04 10.56
N ILE A 41 -32.64 -15.33 9.44
CA ILE A 41 -33.16 -14.34 8.47
C ILE A 41 -34.14 -13.36 9.16
N ALA A 42 -35.01 -13.85 10.02
CA ALA A 42 -36.03 -12.99 10.71
C ALA A 42 -35.39 -11.94 11.63
N LYS A 43 -34.21 -12.25 12.17
CA LYS A 43 -33.41 -11.32 13.00
C LYS A 43 -32.47 -10.45 12.18
N GLY A 44 -32.26 -10.74 10.89
CA GLY A 44 -31.24 -10.11 10.05
C GLY A 44 -29.83 -10.54 10.38
N ASP A 45 -29.67 -11.75 10.92
CA ASP A 45 -28.41 -12.31 11.43
C ASP A 45 -27.95 -13.41 10.47
N TYR A 46 -26.85 -13.14 9.75
CA TYR A 46 -26.34 -14.02 8.68
C TYR A 46 -24.92 -14.44 8.96
N TRP A 47 -24.61 -15.70 8.68
CA TRP A 47 -23.28 -16.28 8.88
C TRP A 47 -22.79 -17.01 7.63
N ALA A 48 -21.51 -16.85 7.30
CA ALA A 48 -20.86 -17.52 6.17
C ALA A 48 -19.36 -17.74 6.44
N PRO A 49 -18.69 -18.61 5.67
CA PRO A 49 -17.24 -18.56 5.53
C PRO A 49 -16.80 -17.20 4.99
N CYS A 50 -15.70 -16.68 5.49
CA CYS A 50 -15.24 -15.32 5.15
C CYS A 50 -14.76 -15.24 3.69
N PRO A 51 -15.17 -14.23 2.91
CA PRO A 51 -14.67 -14.03 1.56
C PRO A 51 -13.27 -13.39 1.50
N PHE A 52 -12.73 -12.92 2.63
CA PHE A 52 -11.46 -12.20 2.68
C PHE A 52 -10.28 -13.06 3.15
N HIS A 53 -10.55 -14.24 3.72
CA HIS A 53 -9.52 -15.22 4.06
C HIS A 53 -10.05 -16.64 3.88
N SER A 54 -9.14 -17.60 3.71
CA SER A 54 -9.52 -18.99 3.50
C SER A 54 -9.88 -19.68 4.81
N GLU A 55 -11.12 -20.13 4.95
CA GLU A 55 -11.60 -20.90 6.10
C GLU A 55 -12.67 -21.92 5.68
N LYS A 56 -12.92 -22.90 6.56
CA LYS A 56 -13.97 -23.92 6.35
C LYS A 56 -15.21 -23.72 7.24
N THR A 57 -15.10 -22.91 8.27
CA THR A 57 -16.15 -22.64 9.27
C THR A 57 -16.69 -21.22 9.12
N ALA A 58 -17.98 -21.04 9.27
CA ALA A 58 -18.58 -19.72 9.20
C ALA A 58 -18.15 -18.85 10.40
N SER A 59 -17.24 -17.94 10.15
CA SER A 59 -16.77 -16.91 11.09
C SER A 59 -17.11 -15.47 10.64
N PHE A 60 -17.65 -15.33 9.45
CA PHE A 60 -18.08 -14.05 8.89
C PHE A 60 -19.54 -13.80 9.24
N HIS A 61 -19.77 -12.80 10.05
CA HIS A 61 -21.10 -12.42 10.55
C HIS A 61 -21.59 -11.12 9.89
N VAL A 62 -22.85 -11.09 9.49
CA VAL A 62 -23.53 -9.92 8.93
C VAL A 62 -24.77 -9.65 9.75
N ASP A 63 -24.84 -8.47 10.34
CA ASP A 63 -26.04 -7.91 10.96
C ASP A 63 -26.72 -6.95 9.95
N ASP A 64 -27.69 -7.45 9.22
CA ASP A 64 -28.35 -6.69 8.15
C ASP A 64 -29.16 -5.50 8.68
N LYS A 65 -29.69 -5.60 9.90
CA LYS A 65 -30.43 -4.49 10.54
C LYS A 65 -29.53 -3.33 10.92
N LYS A 66 -28.30 -3.63 11.33
CA LYS A 66 -27.30 -2.60 11.64
C LYS A 66 -26.49 -2.19 10.42
N GLY A 67 -26.61 -2.91 9.28
CA GLY A 67 -25.85 -2.66 8.08
C GLY A 67 -24.33 -2.86 8.25
N PHE A 68 -23.93 -3.81 9.10
CA PHE A 68 -22.54 -4.01 9.49
C PHE A 68 -22.14 -5.49 9.43
N TYR A 69 -20.91 -5.75 8.95
CA TYR A 69 -20.31 -7.09 9.00
C TYR A 69 -19.05 -7.12 9.85
N TYR A 70 -18.76 -8.28 10.41
CA TYR A 70 -17.55 -8.57 11.16
C TYR A 70 -17.11 -10.01 10.95
N CYS A 71 -15.82 -10.22 10.67
CA CYS A 71 -15.22 -11.54 10.62
C CYS A 71 -14.48 -11.85 11.92
N PHE A 72 -14.88 -12.90 12.63
CA PHE A 72 -14.22 -13.35 13.86
C PHE A 72 -12.87 -14.07 13.60
N GLY A 73 -12.59 -14.43 12.33
CA GLY A 73 -11.32 -15.05 11.94
C GLY A 73 -10.23 -14.04 11.60
N CYS A 74 -10.48 -13.13 10.65
CA CYS A 74 -9.48 -12.14 10.19
C CYS A 74 -9.74 -10.72 10.68
N HIS A 75 -10.79 -10.48 11.48
CA HIS A 75 -11.21 -9.20 12.03
C HIS A 75 -11.56 -8.13 10.99
N GLU A 76 -11.76 -8.53 9.72
CA GLU A 76 -12.26 -7.62 8.69
C GLU A 76 -13.69 -7.20 9.03
N LYS A 77 -14.00 -5.90 8.89
CA LYS A 77 -15.27 -5.32 9.28
C LYS A 77 -15.65 -4.12 8.42
N GLY A 78 -16.93 -3.84 8.30
CA GLY A 78 -17.41 -2.66 7.58
C GLY A 78 -18.89 -2.71 7.22
N ASP A 79 -19.30 -1.80 6.35
CA ASP A 79 -20.62 -1.67 5.75
C ASP A 79 -20.63 -2.21 4.30
N ALA A 80 -21.74 -2.06 3.57
CA ALA A 80 -21.88 -2.49 2.18
C ALA A 80 -20.84 -1.85 1.25
N ILE A 81 -20.51 -0.57 1.45
CA ILE A 81 -19.51 0.14 0.63
C ILE A 81 -18.13 -0.45 0.88
N SER A 82 -17.77 -0.67 2.13
CA SER A 82 -16.51 -1.29 2.52
C SER A 82 -16.39 -2.73 1.98
N PHE A 83 -17.50 -3.48 2.00
CA PHE A 83 -17.54 -4.84 1.46
C PHE A 83 -17.24 -4.87 -0.03
N ILE A 84 -17.93 -4.08 -0.85
CA ILE A 84 -17.68 -4.00 -2.31
C ILE A 84 -16.25 -3.54 -2.57
N ARG A 85 -15.78 -2.50 -1.86
CA ARG A 85 -14.40 -2.02 -1.99
C ARG A 85 -13.35 -3.11 -1.82
N ASN A 86 -13.52 -3.90 -0.77
CA ASN A 86 -12.53 -4.92 -0.39
C ASN A 86 -12.67 -6.21 -1.20
N SER A 87 -13.91 -6.63 -1.53
CA SER A 87 -14.16 -7.86 -2.27
C SER A 87 -13.93 -7.74 -3.78
N GLU A 88 -14.10 -6.54 -4.36
CA GLU A 88 -13.91 -6.28 -5.78
C GLU A 88 -12.64 -5.46 -6.09
N ASN A 89 -11.91 -5.07 -5.04
CA ASN A 89 -10.68 -4.28 -5.15
C ASN A 89 -10.87 -2.97 -5.93
N VAL A 90 -12.00 -2.29 -5.68
CA VAL A 90 -12.37 -1.03 -6.33
C VAL A 90 -12.19 0.15 -5.39
N SER A 91 -12.16 1.37 -5.94
CA SER A 91 -12.13 2.61 -5.16
C SER A 91 -13.45 2.84 -4.41
N PHE A 92 -13.45 3.75 -3.42
CA PHE A 92 -14.66 4.13 -2.69
C PHE A 92 -15.77 4.63 -3.63
N ILE A 93 -15.44 5.46 -4.61
CA ILE A 93 -16.41 6.01 -5.56
C ILE A 93 -16.96 4.91 -6.47
N GLU A 94 -16.12 4.03 -6.98
CA GLU A 94 -16.57 2.89 -7.79
C GLU A 94 -17.50 1.97 -7.00
N ALA A 95 -17.21 1.71 -5.72
CA ALA A 95 -18.10 0.94 -4.84
C ALA A 95 -19.44 1.64 -4.63
N VAL A 96 -19.44 2.96 -4.42
CA VAL A 96 -20.65 3.78 -4.31
C VAL A 96 -21.45 3.75 -5.61
N GLU A 97 -20.80 3.84 -6.79
CA GLU A 97 -21.46 3.74 -8.10
C GLU A 97 -22.13 2.38 -8.33
N ILE A 98 -21.44 1.30 -7.95
CA ILE A 98 -22.00 -0.06 -8.04
C ILE A 98 -23.27 -0.15 -7.20
N LEU A 99 -23.18 0.22 -5.92
CA LEU A 99 -24.32 0.15 -5.00
C LEU A 99 -25.45 1.12 -5.41
N ALA A 100 -25.13 2.34 -5.85
CA ALA A 100 -26.14 3.31 -6.30
C ALA A 100 -26.93 2.79 -7.50
N ARG A 101 -26.24 2.22 -8.50
CA ARG A 101 -26.90 1.59 -9.65
C ARG A 101 -27.83 0.44 -9.22
N GLU A 102 -27.40 -0.37 -8.27
CA GLU A 102 -28.20 -1.48 -7.72
C GLU A 102 -29.41 -1.02 -6.92
N ALA A 103 -29.23 0.05 -6.15
CA ALA A 103 -30.30 0.67 -5.34
C ALA A 103 -31.23 1.57 -6.17
N GLY A 104 -31.02 1.69 -7.48
CA GLY A 104 -31.81 2.58 -8.35
C GLY A 104 -31.60 4.07 -8.04
N LEU A 105 -30.46 4.43 -7.45
CA LEU A 105 -30.09 5.82 -7.16
C LEU A 105 -29.25 6.40 -8.29
N THR A 106 -29.60 7.60 -8.73
CA THR A 106 -28.78 8.35 -9.67
C THR A 106 -27.56 8.93 -8.95
N MET A 107 -26.37 8.63 -9.44
CA MET A 107 -25.15 9.26 -8.91
C MET A 107 -25.24 10.79 -9.04
N PRO A 108 -24.92 11.52 -7.97
CA PRO A 108 -24.79 12.97 -8.07
C PRO A 108 -23.76 13.36 -9.11
N ALA A 109 -23.96 14.50 -9.78
CA ALA A 109 -22.96 15.03 -10.69
C ALA A 109 -21.61 15.17 -9.99
N ARG A 110 -20.56 14.60 -10.57
CA ARG A 110 -19.21 14.67 -10.01
C ARG A 110 -18.74 16.11 -9.98
N ASP A 111 -18.10 16.52 -8.87
CA ASP A 111 -17.34 17.76 -8.87
C ASP A 111 -16.23 17.66 -9.95
N PRO A 112 -16.23 18.55 -10.97
CA PRO A 112 -15.23 18.53 -12.03
C PRO A 112 -13.79 18.51 -11.49
N LYS A 113 -13.51 19.23 -10.40
CA LYS A 113 -12.18 19.25 -9.76
C LYS A 113 -11.80 17.91 -9.12
N ALA A 114 -12.76 17.20 -8.56
CA ALA A 114 -12.53 15.85 -8.01
C ALA A 114 -12.24 14.85 -9.13
N GLN A 115 -12.96 14.94 -10.24
CA GLN A 115 -12.73 14.09 -11.42
C GLN A 115 -11.36 14.37 -12.04
N GLU A 116 -11.00 15.63 -12.25
CA GLU A 116 -9.67 16.03 -12.76
C GLU A 116 -8.54 15.45 -11.91
N LYS A 117 -8.67 15.50 -10.58
CA LYS A 117 -7.69 14.92 -9.64
C LYS A 117 -7.57 13.40 -9.78
N ILE A 118 -8.69 12.69 -10.00
CA ILE A 118 -8.69 11.25 -10.23
C ILE A 118 -7.97 10.94 -11.54
N ASP A 119 -8.24 11.69 -12.60
CA ASP A 119 -7.65 11.49 -13.92
C ASP A 119 -6.14 11.78 -13.90
N ILE A 120 -5.70 12.84 -13.22
CA ILE A 120 -4.28 13.14 -12.99
C ILE A 120 -3.61 12.00 -12.23
N ASN A 121 -4.20 11.51 -11.15
CA ASN A 121 -3.62 10.41 -10.38
C ASN A 121 -3.51 9.11 -11.20
N LYS A 122 -4.48 8.83 -12.07
CA LYS A 122 -4.45 7.68 -12.98
C LYS A 122 -3.34 7.81 -14.01
N GLU A 123 -3.18 8.99 -14.59
CA GLU A 123 -2.10 9.31 -15.52
C GLU A 123 -0.72 9.14 -14.86
N LEU A 124 -0.52 9.76 -13.69
CA LEU A 124 0.74 9.64 -12.94
C LEU A 124 1.04 8.19 -12.56
N ALA A 125 0.05 7.40 -12.15
CA ALA A 125 0.24 5.97 -11.84
C ALA A 125 0.69 5.18 -13.09
N SER A 126 0.16 5.50 -14.28
CA SER A 126 0.62 4.90 -15.54
C SER A 126 2.08 5.24 -15.85
N ILE A 127 2.50 6.48 -15.59
CA ILE A 127 3.89 6.92 -15.76
C ILE A 127 4.81 6.16 -14.79
N MET A 128 4.39 5.96 -13.55
CA MET A 128 5.15 5.19 -12.56
C MET A 128 5.33 3.72 -13.00
N GLU A 129 4.30 3.07 -13.58
CA GLU A 129 4.44 1.71 -14.12
C GLU A 129 5.40 1.66 -15.32
N ASN A 130 5.41 2.67 -16.20
CA ASN A 130 6.43 2.77 -17.25
C ASN A 130 7.84 2.87 -16.67
N ALA A 131 8.03 3.60 -15.58
CA ALA A 131 9.33 3.68 -14.89
C ALA A 131 9.72 2.34 -14.25
N VAL A 132 8.78 1.56 -13.67
CA VAL A 132 9.02 0.20 -13.19
C VAL A 132 9.57 -0.67 -14.31
N GLN A 133 8.90 -0.68 -15.48
CA GLN A 133 9.35 -1.47 -16.64
C GLN A 133 10.72 -1.04 -17.13
N PHE A 134 10.99 0.26 -17.19
CA PHE A 134 12.29 0.79 -17.55
C PHE A 134 13.40 0.30 -16.60
N TYR A 135 13.21 0.44 -15.29
CA TYR A 135 14.21 0.02 -14.32
C TYR A 135 14.45 -1.50 -14.30
N LYS A 136 13.39 -2.30 -14.49
CA LYS A 136 13.51 -3.77 -14.65
C LYS A 136 14.31 -4.14 -15.91
N MET A 137 14.05 -3.46 -17.03
CA MET A 137 14.80 -3.65 -18.28
C MET A 137 16.28 -3.30 -18.07
N GLN A 138 16.57 -2.15 -17.43
CA GLN A 138 17.95 -1.74 -17.14
C GLN A 138 18.66 -2.71 -16.20
N PHE A 139 17.96 -3.26 -15.20
CA PHE A 139 18.53 -4.27 -14.30
C PHE A 139 18.95 -5.54 -15.07
N ASN A 140 18.20 -5.94 -16.09
CA ASN A 140 18.54 -7.09 -16.93
C ASN A 140 19.68 -6.80 -17.93
N GLY A 141 19.93 -5.53 -18.22
CA GLY A 141 20.99 -5.09 -19.13
C GLY A 141 22.43 -5.32 -18.63
N SER A 142 23.41 -5.03 -19.49
CA SER A 142 24.85 -5.15 -19.19
C SER A 142 25.33 -4.10 -18.18
N ASN A 143 24.74 -2.92 -18.17
CA ASN A 143 25.15 -1.81 -17.31
C ASN A 143 24.83 -2.02 -15.81
N ALA A 144 24.05 -3.05 -15.48
CA ALA A 144 23.67 -3.37 -14.10
C ALA A 144 24.57 -4.41 -13.43
N LYS A 145 25.76 -4.71 -13.94
CA LYS A 145 26.65 -5.76 -13.42
C LYS A 145 26.87 -5.60 -11.90
N ASN A 146 27.32 -4.44 -11.46
CA ASN A 146 27.58 -4.17 -10.04
C ASN A 146 26.31 -4.31 -9.17
N ALA A 147 25.15 -3.90 -9.70
CA ALA A 147 23.88 -4.04 -9.02
C ALA A 147 23.49 -5.52 -8.88
N LYS A 148 23.66 -6.32 -9.94
CA LYS A 148 23.44 -7.78 -9.91
C LYS A 148 24.36 -8.48 -8.93
N ASP A 149 25.64 -8.14 -8.96
CA ASP A 149 26.67 -8.73 -8.06
C ASP A 149 26.32 -8.39 -6.59
N TYR A 150 25.88 -7.16 -6.31
CA TYR A 150 25.41 -6.78 -4.98
C TYR A 150 24.17 -7.58 -4.56
N ILE A 151 23.15 -7.67 -5.40
CA ILE A 151 21.92 -8.44 -5.09
C ILE A 151 22.27 -9.92 -4.86
N LYS A 152 23.15 -10.49 -5.66
CA LYS A 152 23.65 -11.85 -5.50
C LYS A 152 24.42 -12.03 -4.17
N SER A 153 25.29 -11.08 -3.80
CA SER A 153 26.01 -11.13 -2.52
C SER A 153 25.10 -11.04 -1.31
N ARG A 154 23.90 -10.47 -1.47
CA ARG A 154 22.83 -10.45 -0.45
C ARG A 154 21.97 -11.72 -0.44
N GLY A 155 22.29 -12.72 -1.29
CA GLY A 155 21.61 -14.02 -1.34
C GLY A 155 20.20 -13.98 -1.92
N LEU A 156 19.82 -12.93 -2.66
CA LEU A 156 18.46 -12.84 -3.21
C LEU A 156 18.32 -13.70 -4.48
N THR A 157 17.24 -14.49 -4.52
CA THR A 157 16.90 -15.36 -5.65
C THR A 157 16.25 -14.60 -6.79
N ALA A 158 16.26 -15.18 -8.00
CA ALA A 158 15.61 -14.59 -9.16
C ALA A 158 14.09 -14.40 -8.94
N ASP A 159 13.44 -15.34 -8.25
CA ASP A 159 12.01 -15.27 -7.95
C ASP A 159 11.68 -14.07 -7.05
N ILE A 160 12.50 -13.83 -6.02
CA ILE A 160 12.28 -12.69 -5.13
C ILE A 160 12.57 -11.36 -5.83
N ILE A 161 13.60 -11.30 -6.70
CA ILE A 161 13.92 -10.14 -7.53
C ILE A 161 12.71 -9.78 -8.41
N ASN A 162 12.11 -10.79 -9.05
CA ASN A 162 10.91 -10.60 -9.87
C ASN A 162 9.69 -10.20 -9.05
N THR A 163 9.47 -10.82 -7.89
CA THR A 163 8.34 -10.55 -7.01
C THR A 163 8.34 -9.10 -6.51
N PHE A 164 9.51 -8.60 -6.14
CA PHE A 164 9.68 -7.21 -5.68
C PHE A 164 10.02 -6.24 -6.81
N GLU A 165 10.06 -6.72 -8.06
CA GLU A 165 10.32 -5.91 -9.26
C GLU A 165 11.59 -5.05 -9.13
N ILE A 166 12.63 -5.64 -8.55
CA ILE A 166 13.90 -4.94 -8.33
C ILE A 166 14.45 -4.49 -9.67
N GLY A 167 14.76 -3.19 -9.77
CA GLY A 167 15.27 -2.55 -10.95
C GLY A 167 16.62 -1.88 -10.77
N PHE A 168 17.09 -1.23 -11.82
CA PHE A 168 18.31 -0.44 -11.79
C PHE A 168 18.12 0.90 -12.52
N ALA A 169 18.49 1.98 -11.87
CA ALA A 169 18.60 3.31 -12.48
C ALA A 169 20.03 3.51 -12.97
N PRO A 170 20.28 3.66 -14.29
CA PRO A 170 21.60 3.94 -14.84
C PRO A 170 22.23 5.20 -14.22
N GLY A 171 23.55 5.33 -14.39
CA GLY A 171 24.30 6.50 -13.91
C GLY A 171 24.07 7.77 -14.73
N ASP A 172 23.57 7.63 -15.93
CA ASP A 172 23.31 8.74 -16.85
C ASP A 172 22.28 9.71 -16.32
N ARG A 173 22.42 10.96 -16.76
CA ARG A 173 21.64 12.07 -16.22
C ARG A 173 20.15 12.03 -16.63
N THR A 174 19.82 11.47 -17.79
CA THR A 174 18.49 11.62 -18.43
C THR A 174 17.92 10.33 -19.03
N SER A 175 18.47 9.16 -18.70
CA SER A 175 18.07 7.89 -19.33
C SER A 175 16.57 7.58 -19.18
N LEU A 176 16.00 7.72 -17.98
CA LEU A 176 14.58 7.51 -17.75
C LEU A 176 13.75 8.61 -18.41
N SER A 177 14.14 9.88 -18.22
CA SER A 177 13.43 11.03 -18.77
C SER A 177 13.30 10.93 -20.28
N GLN A 178 14.38 10.58 -20.99
CA GLN A 178 14.35 10.38 -22.45
C GLN A 178 13.45 9.21 -22.85
N PHE A 179 13.52 8.09 -22.12
CA PHE A 179 12.64 6.96 -22.36
C PHE A 179 11.16 7.35 -22.25
N LEU A 180 10.79 8.13 -21.23
CA LEU A 180 9.41 8.57 -21.01
C LEU A 180 8.98 9.63 -22.06
N LEU A 181 9.85 10.58 -22.40
CA LEU A 181 9.61 11.57 -23.46
C LEU A 181 9.40 10.90 -24.83
N ASN A 182 10.17 9.86 -25.15
CA ASN A 182 10.01 9.08 -26.39
C ASN A 182 8.67 8.29 -26.44
N LYS A 183 8.06 8.04 -25.28
CA LYS A 183 6.69 7.51 -25.17
C LYS A 183 5.61 8.59 -25.28
N GLY A 184 5.97 9.84 -25.53
CA GLY A 184 5.03 10.96 -25.63
C GLY A 184 4.59 11.54 -24.28
N ILE A 185 5.22 11.15 -23.17
CA ILE A 185 4.90 11.68 -21.84
C ILE A 185 5.53 13.09 -21.71
N LYS A 186 4.73 14.06 -21.31
CA LYS A 186 5.18 15.45 -21.17
C LYS A 186 6.14 15.63 -20.00
N GLU A 187 7.12 16.53 -20.16
CA GLU A 187 8.14 16.83 -19.13
C GLU A 187 7.55 17.17 -17.76
N ASN A 188 6.55 18.03 -17.70
CA ASN A 188 5.89 18.40 -16.45
C ASN A 188 5.30 17.18 -15.72
N LYS A 189 4.76 16.21 -16.44
CA LYS A 189 4.19 14.98 -15.86
C LYS A 189 5.26 14.06 -15.29
N ILE A 190 6.45 14.03 -15.90
CA ILE A 190 7.60 13.29 -15.37
C ILE A 190 8.07 13.91 -14.05
N ILE A 191 8.07 15.25 -13.97
CA ILE A 191 8.38 15.99 -12.74
C ILE A 191 7.30 15.77 -11.67
N ASP A 192 6.02 15.90 -12.03
CA ASP A 192 4.87 15.69 -11.13
C ASP A 192 4.85 14.27 -10.55
N ALA A 193 5.30 13.29 -11.31
CA ALA A 193 5.50 11.90 -10.85
C ALA A 193 6.70 11.72 -9.90
N GLY A 194 7.53 12.77 -9.70
CA GLY A 194 8.74 12.72 -8.87
C GLY A 194 9.88 11.90 -9.45
N LEU A 195 9.88 11.68 -10.76
CA LEU A 195 10.90 10.88 -11.48
C LEU A 195 12.05 11.74 -12.01
N ALA A 196 11.81 13.02 -12.26
CA ALA A 196 12.82 13.97 -12.69
C ALA A 196 12.80 15.25 -11.83
N ILE A 197 13.89 15.98 -11.90
CA ILE A 197 14.08 17.26 -11.23
C ILE A 197 14.39 18.30 -12.32
N LYS A 198 13.72 19.46 -12.20
CA LYS A 198 14.06 20.63 -13.00
C LYS A 198 15.01 21.51 -12.18
N PRO A 199 16.19 21.85 -12.70
CA PRO A 199 17.10 22.75 -12.01
C PRO A 199 16.53 24.17 -11.91
N ASP A 200 16.89 24.89 -10.83
CA ASP A 200 16.46 26.26 -10.59
C ASP A 200 17.04 27.26 -11.61
N ASP A 201 18.16 26.92 -12.26
CA ASP A 201 18.81 27.72 -13.31
C ASP A 201 18.11 27.63 -14.67
N GLY A 202 16.99 26.93 -14.77
CA GLY A 202 16.23 26.76 -16.02
C GLY A 202 16.80 25.72 -16.96
N GLY A 203 17.82 24.96 -16.55
CA GLY A 203 18.42 23.87 -17.35
C GLY A 203 17.45 22.72 -17.66
N ASN A 204 17.92 21.78 -18.50
CA ASN A 204 17.16 20.58 -18.83
C ASN A 204 16.89 19.72 -17.60
N ILE A 205 15.73 19.03 -17.57
CA ILE A 205 15.41 18.08 -16.50
C ILE A 205 16.44 16.96 -16.43
N PHE A 206 16.58 16.40 -15.27
CA PHE A 206 17.44 15.24 -15.03
C PHE A 206 16.76 14.23 -14.12
N ASP A 207 17.13 12.95 -14.29
CA ASP A 207 16.57 11.84 -13.54
C ASP A 207 16.89 11.99 -12.05
N ARG A 208 15.86 11.82 -11.21
CA ARG A 208 16.03 11.83 -9.75
C ARG A 208 16.93 10.70 -9.26
N PHE A 209 16.76 9.51 -9.81
CA PHE A 209 17.51 8.31 -9.42
C PHE A 209 18.56 8.00 -10.47
N ARG A 210 19.80 7.88 -10.02
CA ARG A 210 20.97 7.59 -10.86
C ARG A 210 21.95 6.68 -10.13
N GLY A 211 22.47 5.64 -10.80
CA GLY A 211 23.42 4.69 -10.23
C GLY A 211 22.85 3.95 -9.00
N ARG A 212 21.57 3.56 -9.04
CA ARG A 212 20.88 2.98 -7.89
C ARG A 212 20.12 1.70 -8.22
N ILE A 213 20.11 0.77 -7.28
CA ILE A 213 19.13 -0.32 -7.27
C ILE A 213 17.79 0.29 -6.87
N MET A 214 16.74 -0.05 -7.64
CA MET A 214 15.42 0.53 -7.49
C MET A 214 14.41 -0.44 -6.88
N PHE A 215 13.63 0.04 -5.94
CA PHE A 215 12.57 -0.69 -5.23
C PHE A 215 11.25 0.05 -5.46
N PRO A 216 10.33 -0.50 -6.27
CA PRO A 216 9.01 0.10 -6.42
C PRO A 216 8.24 0.08 -5.10
N ILE A 217 7.61 1.20 -4.76
CA ILE A 217 6.72 1.33 -3.61
C ILE A 217 5.30 1.29 -4.14
N ARG A 218 4.53 0.28 -3.71
CA ARG A 218 3.17 0.05 -4.18
C ARG A 218 2.15 0.40 -3.10
N ASN A 219 1.03 0.97 -3.51
CA ASN A 219 -0.10 1.23 -2.62
C ASN A 219 -0.88 -0.07 -2.30
N THR A 220 -1.94 0.04 -1.51
CA THR A 220 -2.82 -1.08 -1.13
C THR A 220 -3.56 -1.74 -2.30
N GLN A 221 -3.59 -1.08 -3.48
CA GLN A 221 -4.18 -1.59 -4.72
C GLN A 221 -3.12 -2.19 -5.66
N GLY A 222 -1.87 -2.31 -5.23
CA GLY A 222 -0.77 -2.83 -6.02
C GLY A 222 -0.20 -1.87 -7.07
N ARG A 223 -0.67 -0.62 -7.18
CA ARG A 223 -0.14 0.38 -8.14
C ARG A 223 1.15 0.98 -7.61
N CYS A 224 2.15 1.16 -8.46
CA CYS A 224 3.37 1.88 -8.10
C CYS A 224 3.06 3.36 -7.84
N ILE A 225 3.49 3.87 -6.70
CA ILE A 225 3.26 5.26 -6.27
C ILE A 225 4.55 6.02 -6.01
N ALA A 226 5.67 5.33 -5.84
CA ALA A 226 6.98 5.89 -5.53
C ALA A 226 8.08 4.86 -5.75
N PHE A 227 9.33 5.29 -5.55
CA PHE A 227 10.50 4.42 -5.54
C PHE A 227 11.39 4.70 -4.34
N GLY A 228 12.01 3.64 -3.82
CA GLY A 228 13.24 3.70 -3.04
C GLY A 228 14.43 3.37 -3.94
N GLY A 229 15.56 4.01 -3.72
CA GLY A 229 16.76 3.77 -4.50
C GLY A 229 18.02 3.62 -3.62
N ARG A 230 18.70 2.47 -3.67
CA ARG A 230 19.98 2.23 -2.97
C ARG A 230 21.16 2.58 -3.89
N ALA A 231 22.02 3.49 -3.45
CA ALA A 231 23.21 3.87 -4.21
C ALA A 231 24.18 2.70 -4.37
N MET A 232 24.77 2.59 -5.57
CA MET A 232 25.85 1.65 -5.85
C MET A 232 27.22 2.26 -5.55
N ASP A 233 27.35 3.59 -5.63
CA ASP A 233 28.54 4.31 -5.22
C ASP A 233 28.60 4.38 -3.68
N PRO A 234 29.67 3.85 -3.04
CA PRO A 234 29.85 3.92 -1.59
C PRO A 234 30.02 5.36 -1.08
N ASN A 235 30.47 6.29 -1.92
CA ASN A 235 30.67 7.70 -1.58
C ASN A 235 29.42 8.56 -1.85
N ALA A 236 28.29 7.95 -2.26
CA ALA A 236 27.07 8.70 -2.49
C ALA A 236 26.60 9.41 -1.21
N ARG A 237 26.19 10.68 -1.31
CA ARG A 237 25.69 11.50 -0.19
C ARG A 237 24.58 10.80 0.64
N ALA A 238 23.78 9.98 -0.01
CA ALA A 238 22.74 9.19 0.64
C ALA A 238 22.77 7.75 0.13
N LYS A 239 23.00 6.79 1.04
CA LYS A 239 22.94 5.35 0.75
C LYS A 239 21.58 4.95 0.23
N TYR A 240 20.50 5.42 0.85
CA TYR A 240 19.11 5.25 0.41
C TYR A 240 18.47 6.62 0.09
N LEU A 241 17.74 6.66 -1.00
CA LEU A 241 16.98 7.83 -1.46
C LEU A 241 15.57 7.39 -1.82
N ASN A 242 14.56 8.09 -1.30
CA ASN A 242 13.16 7.88 -1.65
C ASN A 242 12.65 8.95 -2.61
N SER A 243 11.54 8.68 -3.31
CA SER A 243 10.79 9.69 -4.03
C SER A 243 10.44 10.86 -3.10
N ASN A 244 10.34 12.05 -3.67
CA ASN A 244 9.69 13.18 -3.00
C ASN A 244 8.19 12.87 -2.81
N GLU A 245 7.54 13.63 -1.96
CA GLU A 245 6.09 13.61 -1.89
C GLU A 245 5.48 14.12 -3.19
N THR A 246 4.41 13.46 -3.64
CA THR A 246 3.69 13.76 -4.88
C THR A 246 2.19 13.60 -4.63
N ALA A 247 1.37 13.88 -5.66
CA ALA A 247 -0.07 13.62 -5.58
C ALA A 247 -0.39 12.14 -5.30
N LEU A 248 0.51 11.19 -5.68
CA LEU A 248 0.35 9.75 -5.45
C LEU A 248 0.95 9.27 -4.12
N PHE A 249 1.95 9.96 -3.60
CA PHE A 249 2.83 9.44 -2.54
C PHE A 249 2.97 10.39 -1.36
N ASP A 250 2.60 9.90 -0.20
CA ASP A 250 2.84 10.51 1.11
C ASP A 250 3.69 9.52 1.92
N LYS A 251 4.97 9.86 2.11
CA LYS A 251 5.95 9.03 2.81
C LYS A 251 5.53 8.72 4.25
N GLY A 252 4.96 9.71 4.94
CA GLY A 252 4.54 9.58 6.33
C GLY A 252 3.29 8.70 6.50
N ARG A 253 2.62 8.34 5.40
CA ARG A 253 1.37 7.56 5.40
C ARG A 253 1.46 6.29 4.57
N SER A 254 2.66 5.88 4.19
CA SER A 254 2.88 4.71 3.36
C SER A 254 3.85 3.73 4.05
N LEU A 255 3.66 2.44 3.80
CA LEU A 255 4.57 1.37 4.22
C LEU A 255 5.02 0.60 2.99
N TYR A 256 6.29 0.19 2.97
CA TYR A 256 6.79 -0.74 1.96
C TYR A 256 6.15 -2.11 2.13
N ASN A 257 5.81 -2.75 1.03
CA ASN A 257 5.17 -4.08 0.97
C ASN A 257 3.78 -4.17 1.64
N HIS A 258 3.07 -3.05 1.81
CA HIS A 258 1.81 -2.98 2.56
C HIS A 258 0.75 -3.98 2.05
N ALA A 259 0.49 -4.02 0.74
CA ALA A 259 -0.58 -4.84 0.16
C ALA A 259 -0.36 -6.33 0.42
N THR A 260 0.83 -6.84 0.08
CA THR A 260 1.20 -8.25 0.26
C THR A 260 1.25 -8.63 1.74
N ALA A 261 1.83 -7.76 2.57
CA ALA A 261 1.96 -8.02 4.00
C ALA A 261 0.60 -8.07 4.70
N ARG A 262 -0.35 -7.22 4.33
CA ARG A 262 -1.71 -7.23 4.86
C ARG A 262 -2.41 -8.57 4.58
N GLU A 263 -2.35 -9.06 3.35
CA GLU A 263 -2.93 -10.35 2.99
C GLU A 263 -2.25 -11.52 3.73
N ALA A 264 -0.91 -11.51 3.78
CA ALA A 264 -0.14 -12.55 4.44
C ALA A 264 -0.30 -12.53 5.96
N SER A 265 -0.48 -11.35 6.57
CA SER A 265 -0.69 -11.19 8.02
C SER A 265 -1.95 -11.89 8.52
N GLY A 266 -3.04 -11.85 7.76
CA GLY A 266 -4.27 -12.56 8.10
C GLY A 266 -4.09 -14.07 8.20
N LYS A 267 -3.24 -14.65 7.33
CA LYS A 267 -2.93 -16.09 7.34
C LYS A 267 -1.92 -16.47 8.43
N ALA A 268 -0.92 -15.62 8.67
CA ALA A 268 0.15 -15.85 9.64
C ALA A 268 -0.25 -15.47 11.07
N ASN A 269 -1.33 -14.73 11.25
CA ASN A 269 -1.73 -14.07 12.50
C ASN A 269 -0.56 -13.31 13.15
N SER A 270 0.21 -12.60 12.32
CA SER A 270 1.42 -11.86 12.72
C SER A 270 1.74 -10.78 11.71
N LEU A 271 2.42 -9.72 12.14
CA LEU A 271 3.01 -8.70 11.28
C LEU A 271 4.41 -8.37 11.77
N ILE A 272 5.38 -8.32 10.87
CA ILE A 272 6.74 -7.91 11.16
C ILE A 272 6.95 -6.51 10.59
N VAL A 273 7.48 -5.60 11.38
CA VAL A 273 7.92 -4.27 10.96
C VAL A 273 9.44 -4.26 11.00
N ALA A 274 10.08 -4.27 9.84
CA ALA A 274 11.54 -4.24 9.69
C ALA A 274 12.02 -2.81 9.40
N GLU A 275 13.34 -2.58 9.44
CA GLU A 275 13.91 -1.23 9.27
C GLU A 275 13.85 -0.74 7.82
N GLY A 276 14.06 -1.62 6.83
CA GLY A 276 14.20 -1.19 5.45
C GLY A 276 13.76 -2.18 4.37
N TYR A 277 13.98 -1.77 3.12
CA TYR A 277 13.57 -2.54 1.92
C TYR A 277 14.21 -3.92 1.88
N MET A 278 15.52 -3.99 2.12
CA MET A 278 16.28 -5.23 2.01
C MET A 278 15.85 -6.26 3.05
N ASP A 279 15.50 -5.80 4.26
CA ASP A 279 15.08 -6.66 5.35
C ASP A 279 13.70 -7.29 5.04
N VAL A 280 12.76 -6.48 4.55
CA VAL A 280 11.45 -6.96 4.07
C VAL A 280 11.59 -7.97 2.95
N ILE A 281 12.48 -7.70 1.97
CA ILE A 281 12.73 -8.59 0.83
C ILE A 281 13.34 -9.91 1.31
N ALA A 282 14.35 -9.85 2.20
CA ALA A 282 14.98 -11.02 2.78
C ALA A 282 13.98 -11.85 3.60
N LEU A 283 13.22 -11.22 4.49
CA LEU A 283 12.16 -11.88 5.27
C LEU A 283 11.14 -12.57 4.36
N SER A 284 10.70 -11.89 3.30
CA SER A 284 9.75 -12.45 2.33
C SER A 284 10.31 -13.69 1.61
N GLN A 285 11.60 -13.68 1.26
CA GLN A 285 12.28 -14.82 0.65
C GLN A 285 12.27 -16.06 1.54
N PHE A 286 12.39 -15.85 2.85
CA PHE A 286 12.35 -16.94 3.84
C PHE A 286 10.93 -17.26 4.35
N GLY A 287 9.90 -16.79 3.63
CA GLY A 287 8.50 -17.16 3.91
C GLY A 287 7.73 -16.14 4.79
N PHE A 288 8.40 -15.15 5.38
CA PHE A 288 7.77 -14.10 6.20
C PHE A 288 7.18 -12.98 5.30
N LYS A 289 6.20 -13.33 4.46
CA LYS A 289 5.57 -12.38 3.52
C LYS A 289 4.80 -11.26 4.20
N HIS A 290 4.49 -11.41 5.49
CA HIS A 290 3.81 -10.45 6.37
C HIS A 290 4.79 -9.44 6.98
N ALA A 291 5.82 -9.03 6.24
CA ALA A 291 6.78 -8.02 6.65
C ALA A 291 6.56 -6.70 5.92
N VAL A 292 6.64 -5.59 6.64
CA VAL A 292 6.58 -4.21 6.12
C VAL A 292 7.76 -3.39 6.62
N ALA A 293 8.06 -2.26 5.97
CA ALA A 293 9.00 -1.29 6.49
C ALA A 293 8.45 0.14 6.37
N PRO A 294 8.81 1.06 7.29
CA PRO A 294 8.56 2.48 7.13
C PRO A 294 9.41 3.03 5.97
N LEU A 295 8.95 4.12 5.36
CA LEU A 295 9.64 4.75 4.22
C LEU A 295 10.55 5.91 4.64
N GLY A 296 10.94 5.94 5.89
CA GLY A 296 11.79 6.95 6.50
C GLY A 296 12.65 6.37 7.61
N THR A 297 13.34 7.24 8.31
CA THR A 297 14.21 6.86 9.44
C THR A 297 13.46 6.65 10.75
N ALA A 298 12.19 7.07 10.83
CA ALA A 298 11.33 6.88 12.00
C ALA A 298 9.90 6.59 11.57
N ILE A 299 9.21 5.78 12.35
CA ILE A 299 7.78 5.49 12.18
C ILE A 299 7.00 6.75 12.60
N THR A 300 6.02 7.15 11.78
CA THR A 300 5.09 8.25 12.07
C THR A 300 3.82 7.73 12.76
N GLU A 301 3.04 8.61 13.38
CA GLU A 301 1.71 8.27 13.95
C GLU A 301 0.79 7.63 12.90
N ASN A 302 0.78 8.17 11.67
CA ASN A 302 -0.02 7.63 10.59
C ASN A 302 0.45 6.23 10.17
N GLN A 303 1.76 5.98 10.11
CA GLN A 303 2.31 4.66 9.82
C GLN A 303 2.02 3.68 10.96
N LEU A 304 2.12 4.10 12.23
CA LEU A 304 1.76 3.27 13.37
C LEU A 304 0.28 2.89 13.34
N ALA A 305 -0.60 3.85 13.02
CA ALA A 305 -2.02 3.57 12.83
C ALA A 305 -2.28 2.57 11.68
N LEU A 306 -1.51 2.63 10.57
CA LEU A 306 -1.59 1.64 9.49
C LEU A 306 -1.12 0.25 9.95
N ILE A 307 -0.03 0.19 10.70
CA ILE A 307 0.52 -1.05 11.28
C ILE A 307 -0.52 -1.73 12.17
N TRP A 308 -1.14 -1.00 13.10
CA TRP A 308 -2.19 -1.52 13.98
C TRP A 308 -3.50 -1.88 13.26
N ARG A 309 -3.77 -1.31 12.07
CA ARG A 309 -4.89 -1.77 11.22
C ARG A 309 -4.62 -3.12 10.58
N ILE A 310 -3.36 -3.49 10.38
CA ILE A 310 -2.99 -4.81 9.83
C ILE A 310 -2.95 -5.85 10.94
N HIS A 311 -2.32 -5.54 12.06
CA HIS A 311 -2.19 -6.45 13.20
C HIS A 311 -2.12 -5.68 14.52
N HIS A 312 -2.86 -6.13 15.52
CA HIS A 312 -2.99 -5.44 16.82
C HIS A 312 -1.72 -5.53 17.68
N GLU A 313 -0.91 -6.55 17.52
CA GLU A 313 0.38 -6.76 18.20
C GLU A 313 1.49 -7.05 17.17
N PRO A 314 1.97 -6.03 16.42
CA PRO A 314 3.06 -6.22 15.46
C PRO A 314 4.40 -6.47 16.15
N ILE A 315 5.27 -7.22 15.48
CA ILE A 315 6.66 -7.46 15.89
C ILE A 315 7.53 -6.39 15.24
N ILE A 316 8.14 -5.55 16.06
CA ILE A 316 9.07 -4.50 15.63
C ILE A 316 10.47 -5.08 15.65
N ALA A 317 11.01 -5.43 14.49
CA ALA A 317 12.34 -6.02 14.33
C ALA A 317 13.36 -4.91 14.03
N LEU A 318 14.30 -4.70 14.95
CA LEU A 318 15.31 -3.64 14.90
C LEU A 318 16.71 -4.22 15.06
N ASP A 319 17.69 -3.57 14.45
CA ASP A 319 19.11 -3.91 14.65
C ASP A 319 19.53 -3.70 16.12
N GLY A 320 20.39 -4.56 16.65
CA GLY A 320 20.86 -4.50 18.04
C GLY A 320 21.89 -3.40 18.30
N ASP A 321 22.12 -2.51 17.35
CA ASP A 321 23.03 -1.40 17.49
C ASP A 321 22.40 -0.21 18.24
N THR A 322 23.22 0.81 18.52
CA THR A 322 22.77 2.01 19.23
C THR A 322 21.69 2.78 18.45
N ALA A 323 21.65 2.68 17.11
CA ALA A 323 20.66 3.37 16.29
C ALA A 323 19.30 2.68 16.37
N GLY A 324 19.26 1.33 16.29
CA GLY A 324 18.06 0.53 16.46
C GLY A 324 17.45 0.67 17.85
N LEU A 325 18.27 0.64 18.92
CA LEU A 325 17.79 0.88 20.28
C LEU A 325 17.18 2.28 20.46
N ARG A 326 17.79 3.31 19.87
CA ARG A 326 17.20 4.67 19.85
C ARG A 326 15.91 4.73 19.04
N ALA A 327 15.81 3.97 17.96
CA ALA A 327 14.58 3.87 17.17
C ALA A 327 13.46 3.19 17.98
N ALA A 328 13.77 2.14 18.75
CA ALA A 328 12.84 1.49 19.66
C ALA A 328 12.28 2.48 20.70
N MET A 329 13.15 3.22 21.38
CA MET A 329 12.72 4.22 22.38
C MET A 329 11.82 5.30 21.79
N ARG A 330 12.21 5.88 20.63
CA ARG A 330 11.34 6.85 19.95
C ARG A 330 9.98 6.29 19.57
N LEU A 331 9.93 5.02 19.15
CA LEU A 331 8.65 4.38 18.83
C LEU A 331 7.79 4.14 20.07
N ILE A 332 8.40 3.79 21.20
CA ILE A 332 7.69 3.66 22.48
C ILE A 332 7.09 5.01 22.89
N ASP A 333 7.87 6.08 22.87
CA ASP A 333 7.40 7.43 23.20
C ASP A 333 6.24 7.88 22.29
N LEU A 334 6.31 7.55 20.99
CA LEU A 334 5.25 7.83 20.01
C LEU A 334 3.99 7.01 20.29
N ALA A 335 4.15 5.72 20.63
CA ALA A 335 3.05 4.78 20.74
C ALA A 335 2.26 4.93 22.05
N LEU A 336 2.93 5.26 23.17
CA LEU A 336 2.30 5.35 24.49
C LEU A 336 1.03 6.19 24.54
N PRO A 337 0.99 7.44 24.00
CA PRO A 337 -0.23 8.26 24.01
C PRO A 337 -1.31 7.78 23.04
N LEU A 338 -0.97 6.87 22.10
CA LEU A 338 -1.85 6.35 21.05
C LEU A 338 -2.35 4.93 21.34
N LEU A 339 -1.93 4.33 22.46
CA LEU A 339 -2.34 2.99 22.85
C LEU A 339 -3.83 2.95 23.19
N GLU A 340 -4.52 2.00 22.60
CA GLU A 340 -5.91 1.67 22.87
C GLU A 340 -6.00 0.23 23.42
N ALA A 341 -7.09 -0.10 24.09
CA ALA A 341 -7.33 -1.46 24.57
C ALA A 341 -7.21 -2.49 23.43
N GLY A 342 -6.43 -3.55 23.66
CA GLY A 342 -6.18 -4.59 22.66
C GLY A 342 -5.06 -4.29 21.67
N LYS A 343 -4.41 -3.13 21.74
CA LYS A 343 -3.20 -2.82 20.94
C LYS A 343 -1.95 -2.94 21.79
N SER A 344 -0.88 -3.44 21.19
CA SER A 344 0.45 -3.53 21.80
C SER A 344 1.54 -3.44 20.75
N LEU A 345 2.80 -3.46 21.18
CA LEU A 345 3.98 -3.60 20.33
C LEU A 345 4.90 -4.65 20.95
N ARG A 346 5.38 -5.58 20.13
CA ARG A 346 6.39 -6.56 20.53
C ARG A 346 7.72 -6.21 19.88
N PHE A 347 8.77 -6.02 20.65
CA PHE A 347 10.09 -5.70 20.12
C PHE A 347 10.93 -6.97 19.98
N CYS A 348 11.60 -7.10 18.82
CA CYS A 348 12.61 -8.10 18.53
C CYS A 348 13.91 -7.36 18.17
N ILE A 349 14.87 -7.40 19.07
CA ILE A 349 16.20 -6.81 18.87
C ILE A 349 17.10 -7.89 18.28
N LEU A 350 17.59 -7.67 17.07
CA LEU A 350 18.43 -8.61 16.33
C LEU A 350 19.86 -8.57 16.90
N PRO A 351 20.58 -9.71 16.98
CA PRO A 351 21.98 -9.70 17.38
C PRO A 351 22.83 -8.92 16.37
N LEU A 352 23.94 -8.33 16.84
CA LEU A 352 24.94 -7.62 16.01
C LEU A 352 25.69 -8.59 15.10
#